data_61b5f761f11986cf8ae8e6d150ad75e9
#
_entry.id   61b5f761f11986cf8ae8e6d150ad75e9
#
_cell.length_a   1.000
_cell.length_b   1.000
_cell.length_c   1.000
_cell.angle_alpha   90.00
_cell.angle_beta   90.00
_cell.angle_gamma   90.00
#
_symmetry.space_group_name_H-M   'P 1'
#
loop_
_entity.id
_entity.type
_entity.pdbx_description
1 polymer ?
#
loop_
_entity_poly.entity_id
_entity_poly.type
_entity_poly.pdbx_seq_one_letter_code
_entity_poly.pdbx_strand_id
1 'polypeptide(L)'
;MSQRHSEPVRGSQSVPRSPLFEGRFGRLFRSLPEAKFGKTEKENIDNLTTLATKMSSQFDPPTDGKDPEESGIPALYTYLGQFIDHDITFDPASSLQKQDDPDALTDFRTPALDLDNIYGRGPDDQPYMYNDDGKTFLLGSKLTGGDPKATDLPRSSAHRALIGDPRNDENTIVSQLQGLFHRFHNRTVADNPTLPFHDIQKLVRFHYQYMLLNDFLVRLINADILEDLKEKGVYEKKKLKFFHWKNDPFMPVEFSVAAYRLGHSMVRPGYRLNDDDSTLLPIFLTDEAKKNKPPFDDDLQGFRAVGGNRGIDWGRFIDVDTRVYDGSKAENKRRLQFAYRIDTSVVFALSQLPAAVASDPSALPLRNLLRGWRLGLPSGQHVAHAMGVKPLTDKDILIGKGVDKQDPSDPPVISIDKVASVFKDNCPLWTYILAEAMHHKEKVHIPVKEKVTITTPQLGPVGGRIAAEVFLGLLFGDNNSLLNLQPEWTPDVTPYTLKDFVNYALGK
;
A
#
# COMPACT_ATOMS: atom_id res chain seq x y z
N MET A 1 -10.48 -14.89 -23.52
CA MET A 1 -9.58 -14.46 -22.42
C MET A 1 -8.58 -13.47 -22.97
N SER A 2 -8.47 -12.34 -22.36
CA SER A 2 -7.43 -11.38 -22.70
C SER A 2 -6.06 -11.99 -22.45
N GLN A 3 -5.23 -12.06 -23.46
CA GLN A 3 -3.83 -12.47 -23.35
C GLN A 3 -2.99 -11.45 -22.55
N ARG A 4 -3.60 -10.34 -22.12
CA ARG A 4 -2.94 -9.22 -21.46
C ARG A 4 -2.13 -9.61 -20.21
N HIS A 5 -2.57 -10.65 -19.50
CA HIS A 5 -1.89 -11.17 -18.31
C HIS A 5 -1.27 -12.53 -18.49
N SER A 6 -1.29 -13.11 -19.70
CA SER A 6 -0.87 -14.48 -19.95
C SER A 6 0.34 -14.60 -20.86
N GLU A 7 0.72 -13.57 -21.59
CA GLU A 7 1.84 -13.64 -22.53
C GLU A 7 2.92 -12.59 -22.24
N PRO A 8 4.14 -13.03 -21.91
CA PRO A 8 5.28 -12.15 -21.70
C PRO A 8 5.85 -11.52 -23.00
N VAL A 9 5.25 -11.78 -24.12
CA VAL A 9 5.63 -11.22 -25.44
C VAL A 9 5.44 -9.72 -25.61
N ARG A 10 4.97 -9.08 -24.60
CA ARG A 10 4.59 -7.67 -24.64
C ARG A 10 5.72 -6.71 -24.83
N GLY A 11 6.89 -7.05 -24.37
CA GLY A 11 8.09 -6.25 -24.61
C GLY A 11 8.36 -6.01 -26.09
N SER A 12 8.08 -6.98 -26.97
CA SER A 12 8.22 -6.86 -28.41
C SER A 12 7.07 -6.10 -29.07
N GLN A 13 5.93 -5.98 -28.39
CA GLN A 13 4.73 -5.31 -28.88
C GLN A 13 4.38 -4.05 -28.14
N SER A 14 5.25 -3.59 -27.25
CA SER A 14 5.05 -2.37 -26.45
C SER A 14 5.08 -1.12 -27.31
N VAL A 15 4.06 -0.95 -28.10
CA VAL A 15 3.78 0.28 -28.78
C VAL A 15 2.74 1.03 -27.96
N PRO A 16 2.98 2.26 -27.52
CA PRO A 16 2.12 3.00 -26.59
C PRO A 16 0.63 3.08 -26.97
N ARG A 17 0.34 2.94 -28.24
CA ARG A 17 -1.04 2.95 -28.77
C ARG A 17 -1.61 1.55 -29.02
N SER A 18 -0.87 0.50 -28.70
CA SER A 18 -1.37 -0.86 -28.82
C SER A 18 -2.28 -1.20 -27.66
N PRO A 19 -3.45 -1.85 -27.88
CA PRO A 19 -4.25 -2.40 -26.78
C PRO A 19 -3.53 -3.53 -26.01
N LEU A 20 -2.41 -4.01 -26.54
CA LEU A 20 -1.53 -4.99 -25.89
C LEU A 20 -0.37 -4.31 -25.15
N PHE A 21 -0.28 -2.98 -25.17
CA PHE A 21 0.76 -2.27 -24.42
C PHE A 21 0.53 -2.49 -22.93
N GLU A 22 1.60 -2.91 -22.27
CA GLU A 22 1.70 -3.01 -20.84
C GLU A 22 2.97 -2.31 -20.39
N GLY A 23 2.96 -1.86 -19.15
CA GLY A 23 4.05 -1.08 -18.61
C GLY A 23 5.39 -1.82 -18.58
N ARG A 24 6.43 -1.11 -18.28
CA ARG A 24 7.79 -1.63 -18.09
C ARG A 24 8.30 -1.19 -16.74
N PHE A 25 9.12 -2.05 -16.14
CA PHE A 25 9.98 -1.60 -15.06
C PHE A 25 11.19 -0.86 -15.63
N GLY A 26 11.75 0.05 -14.84
CA GLY A 26 12.94 0.81 -15.16
C GLY A 26 13.61 1.34 -13.89
N ARG A 27 14.61 2.23 -14.04
CA ARG A 27 15.38 2.77 -12.92
C ARG A 27 15.36 4.30 -12.90
N LEU A 28 15.22 4.88 -11.70
CA LEU A 28 15.46 6.31 -11.47
C LEU A 28 16.97 6.63 -11.49
N PHE A 29 17.77 5.77 -10.87
CA PHE A 29 19.19 6.00 -10.61
C PHE A 29 20.07 5.01 -11.38
N ARG A 30 20.01 5.05 -12.71
CA ARG A 30 20.71 4.10 -13.62
C ARG A 30 22.24 4.09 -13.48
N SER A 31 22.84 5.20 -13.06
CA SER A 31 24.30 5.33 -12.93
C SER A 31 24.84 4.88 -11.58
N LEU A 32 23.99 4.59 -10.60
CA LEU A 32 24.43 4.16 -9.29
C LEU A 32 24.83 2.68 -9.29
N PRO A 33 25.87 2.31 -8.52
CA PRO A 33 26.27 0.92 -8.38
C PRO A 33 25.21 0.12 -7.59
N GLU A 34 25.08 -1.14 -7.95
CA GLU A 34 24.30 -2.10 -7.19
C GLU A 34 24.88 -2.29 -5.78
N ALA A 35 24.01 -2.32 -4.76
CA ALA A 35 24.44 -2.66 -3.40
C ALA A 35 24.70 -4.16 -3.29
N LYS A 36 25.86 -4.52 -2.71
CA LYS A 36 26.28 -5.90 -2.48
C LYS A 36 26.46 -6.13 -0.97
N PHE A 37 25.86 -7.18 -0.47
CA PHE A 37 25.85 -7.50 0.95
C PHE A 37 26.69 -8.75 1.29
N GLY A 38 27.58 -9.13 0.41
CA GLY A 38 28.53 -10.25 0.51
C GLY A 38 29.31 -10.43 -0.77
N LYS A 39 30.36 -11.27 -0.74
CA LYS A 39 31.19 -11.59 -1.93
C LYS A 39 30.58 -12.70 -2.78
N THR A 40 29.77 -13.56 -2.18
CA THR A 40 29.09 -14.69 -2.81
C THR A 40 27.58 -14.53 -2.68
N GLU A 41 26.82 -15.24 -3.51
CA GLU A 41 25.35 -15.26 -3.42
C GLU A 41 24.91 -15.70 -2.01
N LYS A 42 25.53 -16.76 -1.48
CA LYS A 42 25.23 -17.25 -0.14
C LYS A 42 25.46 -16.20 0.94
N GLU A 43 26.60 -15.49 0.91
CA GLU A 43 26.90 -14.42 1.88
C GLU A 43 25.86 -13.28 1.79
N ASN A 44 25.45 -12.90 0.59
CA ASN A 44 24.38 -11.87 0.41
C ASN A 44 23.08 -12.34 1.07
N ILE A 45 22.65 -13.57 0.82
CA ILE A 45 21.43 -14.14 1.40
C ILE A 45 21.54 -14.23 2.92
N ASP A 46 22.66 -14.73 3.47
CA ASP A 46 22.86 -14.89 4.91
C ASP A 46 22.82 -13.53 5.63
N ASN A 47 23.49 -12.52 5.10
CA ASN A 47 23.49 -11.17 5.68
C ASN A 47 22.11 -10.51 5.60
N LEU A 48 21.40 -10.62 4.45
CA LEU A 48 20.05 -10.10 4.32
C LEU A 48 19.04 -10.84 5.20
N THR A 49 19.24 -12.14 5.43
CA THR A 49 18.44 -12.94 6.39
C THR A 49 18.67 -12.44 7.81
N THR A 50 19.91 -12.13 8.18
CA THR A 50 20.23 -11.56 9.48
C THR A 50 19.54 -10.22 9.70
N LEU A 51 19.55 -9.34 8.70
CA LEU A 51 18.85 -8.04 8.75
C LEU A 51 17.33 -8.24 8.85
N ALA A 52 16.76 -9.09 7.99
CA ALA A 52 15.32 -9.39 8.00
C ALA A 52 14.84 -9.90 9.36
N THR A 53 15.63 -10.74 10.01
CA THR A 53 15.34 -11.25 11.37
C THR A 53 15.30 -10.12 12.40
N LYS A 54 16.20 -9.13 12.28
CA LYS A 54 16.18 -7.95 13.17
C LYS A 54 15.04 -6.97 12.87
N MET A 55 14.56 -6.94 11.64
CA MET A 55 13.39 -6.16 11.24
C MET A 55 12.06 -6.84 11.60
N SER A 56 12.05 -8.12 11.91
CA SER A 56 10.86 -8.88 12.32
C SER A 56 10.59 -8.70 13.81
N SER A 57 9.39 -8.21 14.16
CA SER A 57 8.98 -8.11 15.55
C SER A 57 8.69 -9.50 16.16
N GLN A 58 8.69 -9.59 17.48
CA GLN A 58 8.16 -10.76 18.19
C GLN A 58 6.65 -10.81 18.08
N PHE A 59 6.05 -11.94 18.46
CA PHE A 59 4.60 -12.06 18.56
C PHE A 59 4.08 -11.08 19.61
N ASP A 60 3.36 -10.08 19.14
CA ASP A 60 2.83 -8.98 19.94
C ASP A 60 1.45 -8.58 19.37
N PRO A 61 0.35 -9.12 19.91
CA PRO A 61 -0.98 -8.75 19.45
C PRO A 61 -1.29 -7.30 19.82
N PRO A 62 -2.05 -6.57 18.99
CA PRO A 62 -2.39 -5.17 19.26
C PRO A 62 -3.19 -5.04 20.54
N THR A 63 -2.94 -3.99 21.31
CA THR A 63 -3.69 -3.71 22.52
C THR A 63 -5.08 -3.17 22.22
N ASP A 64 -6.04 -3.40 23.13
CA ASP A 64 -7.40 -2.84 23.06
C ASP A 64 -7.45 -1.39 23.61
N GLY A 65 -6.41 -0.68 23.63
CA GLY A 65 -6.34 0.68 24.11
C GLY A 65 -5.26 1.42 23.36
N LYS A 66 -4.67 2.39 24.01
CA LYS A 66 -3.53 3.11 23.49
C LYS A 66 -2.38 2.15 23.18
N ASP A 67 -2.02 2.07 21.93
CA ASP A 67 -0.95 1.22 21.43
C ASP A 67 0.26 2.09 21.04
N PRO A 68 1.45 1.88 21.61
CA PRO A 68 2.62 2.73 21.34
C PRO A 68 3.14 2.62 19.90
N GLU A 69 2.83 1.53 19.19
CA GLU A 69 3.22 1.33 17.79
C GLU A 69 2.31 2.06 16.80
N GLU A 70 1.16 2.57 17.23
CA GLU A 70 0.26 3.31 16.36
C GLU A 70 0.84 4.66 15.92
N SER A 71 0.58 4.98 14.64
CA SER A 71 0.73 6.30 14.07
C SER A 71 -0.56 7.10 14.24
N GLY A 72 -0.58 8.37 13.78
CA GLY A 72 -1.80 9.17 13.70
C GLY A 72 -2.61 8.92 12.42
N ILE A 73 -2.30 7.90 11.64
CA ILE A 73 -2.94 7.58 10.36
C ILE A 73 -3.98 6.49 10.57
N PRO A 74 -5.27 6.69 10.25
CA PRO A 74 -6.28 5.64 10.34
C PRO A 74 -5.92 4.40 9.53
N ALA A 75 -6.28 3.21 10.03
CA ALA A 75 -5.83 1.93 9.47
C ALA A 75 -6.25 1.70 8.00
N LEU A 76 -7.31 2.34 7.53
CA LEU A 76 -7.75 2.20 6.14
C LEU A 76 -6.71 2.69 5.13
N TYR A 77 -5.87 3.66 5.49
CA TYR A 77 -4.82 4.16 4.59
C TYR A 77 -3.77 3.10 4.26
N THR A 78 -3.49 2.15 5.15
CA THR A 78 -2.62 0.99 4.85
C THR A 78 -3.19 0.16 3.70
N TYR A 79 -4.49 -0.11 3.74
CA TYR A 79 -5.18 -0.91 2.72
C TYR A 79 -5.47 -0.12 1.44
N LEU A 80 -5.69 1.18 1.54
CA LEU A 80 -5.70 2.06 0.37
C LEU A 80 -4.34 2.03 -0.34
N GLY A 81 -3.23 2.07 0.41
CA GLY A 81 -1.89 1.93 -0.14
C GLY A 81 -1.68 0.60 -0.88
N GLN A 82 -2.15 -0.51 -0.31
CA GLN A 82 -2.14 -1.81 -0.96
C GLN A 82 -3.00 -1.83 -2.23
N PHE A 83 -4.19 -1.27 -2.17
CA PHE A 83 -5.10 -1.14 -3.30
C PHE A 83 -4.48 -0.32 -4.45
N ILE A 84 -3.79 0.79 -4.13
CA ILE A 84 -3.06 1.61 -5.10
C ILE A 84 -1.88 0.81 -5.72
N ASP A 85 -1.12 0.03 -4.92
CA ASP A 85 -0.07 -0.86 -5.45
C ASP A 85 -0.63 -1.83 -6.49
N HIS A 86 -1.80 -2.39 -6.24
CA HIS A 86 -2.48 -3.30 -7.15
C HIS A 86 -3.02 -2.62 -8.41
N ASP A 87 -3.23 -1.31 -8.39
CA ASP A 87 -3.62 -0.53 -9.57
C ASP A 87 -2.43 -0.28 -10.51
N ILE A 88 -1.26 0.01 -9.96
CA ILE A 88 -0.12 0.50 -10.75
C ILE A 88 0.99 -0.52 -11.00
N THR A 89 1.01 -1.67 -10.30
CA THR A 89 2.06 -2.69 -10.44
C THR A 89 1.49 -4.10 -10.47
N PHE A 90 1.98 -4.93 -11.39
CA PHE A 90 1.76 -6.38 -11.36
C PHE A 90 2.85 -7.15 -12.10
N ASP A 91 3.68 -7.88 -11.37
CA ASP A 91 4.72 -8.76 -11.94
C ASP A 91 4.54 -10.20 -11.43
N PRO A 92 3.72 -11.03 -12.09
CA PRO A 92 3.51 -12.43 -11.71
C PRO A 92 4.65 -13.36 -12.15
N ALA A 93 5.51 -12.88 -13.07
CA ALA A 93 6.53 -13.73 -13.71
C ALA A 93 7.89 -13.67 -13.02
N SER A 94 8.13 -12.68 -12.15
CA SER A 94 9.43 -12.55 -11.54
C SER A 94 9.67 -13.57 -10.44
N SER A 95 10.76 -14.31 -10.58
CA SER A 95 11.22 -15.29 -9.59
C SER A 95 12.20 -14.66 -8.63
N LEU A 96 12.00 -14.86 -7.31
CA LEU A 96 12.99 -14.50 -6.30
C LEU A 96 14.30 -15.31 -6.40
N GLN A 97 14.31 -16.39 -7.19
CA GLN A 97 15.48 -17.24 -7.38
C GLN A 97 16.41 -16.78 -8.49
N LYS A 98 15.95 -15.85 -9.35
CA LYS A 98 16.74 -15.34 -10.47
C LYS A 98 17.11 -13.89 -10.23
N GLN A 99 18.32 -13.52 -10.64
CA GLN A 99 18.74 -12.15 -10.78
C GLN A 99 18.21 -11.66 -12.12
N ASP A 100 17.20 -10.81 -12.11
CA ASP A 100 16.52 -10.36 -13.31
C ASP A 100 16.99 -8.94 -13.67
N ASP A 101 17.18 -8.68 -14.96
CA ASP A 101 17.35 -7.33 -15.46
C ASP A 101 16.02 -6.58 -15.34
N PRO A 102 15.94 -5.46 -14.59
CA PRO A 102 14.71 -4.68 -14.46
C PRO A 102 14.17 -4.18 -15.80
N ASP A 103 15.04 -3.86 -16.75
CA ASP A 103 14.63 -3.37 -18.07
C ASP A 103 14.01 -4.48 -18.94
N ALA A 104 14.21 -5.75 -18.57
CA ALA A 104 13.59 -6.93 -19.19
C ALA A 104 12.30 -7.38 -18.52
N LEU A 105 11.96 -6.83 -17.34
CA LEU A 105 10.71 -7.16 -16.65
C LEU A 105 9.54 -6.40 -17.26
N THR A 106 8.40 -7.10 -17.37
CA THR A 106 7.13 -6.51 -17.79
C THR A 106 6.27 -6.23 -16.57
N ASP A 107 5.80 -4.99 -16.46
CA ASP A 107 4.70 -4.67 -15.57
C ASP A 107 3.40 -5.03 -16.28
N PHE A 108 2.65 -6.00 -15.72
CA PHE A 108 1.38 -6.45 -16.30
C PHE A 108 0.22 -5.51 -15.96
N ARG A 109 0.50 -4.40 -15.31
CA ARG A 109 -0.37 -3.24 -15.18
C ARG A 109 0.14 -2.10 -16.05
N THR A 110 -0.77 -1.27 -16.49
CA THR A 110 -0.41 0.04 -17.00
C THR A 110 0.13 0.84 -15.81
N PRO A 111 1.31 1.47 -15.89
CA PRO A 111 1.79 2.32 -14.81
C PRO A 111 1.02 3.65 -14.83
N ALA A 112 -0.26 3.59 -14.52
CA ALA A 112 -1.21 4.69 -14.48
C ALA A 112 -2.19 4.48 -13.32
N LEU A 113 -2.69 5.56 -12.78
CA LEU A 113 -3.70 5.57 -11.72
C LEU A 113 -5.10 5.58 -12.35
N ASP A 114 -5.42 4.52 -13.09
CA ASP A 114 -6.59 4.43 -13.96
C ASP A 114 -7.71 3.51 -13.46
N LEU A 115 -7.48 2.86 -12.29
CA LEU A 115 -8.39 1.94 -11.65
C LEU A 115 -8.68 0.69 -12.49
N ASP A 116 -7.71 0.22 -13.28
CA ASP A 116 -7.88 -1.01 -14.04
C ASP A 116 -8.05 -2.25 -13.12
N ASN A 117 -7.56 -2.19 -11.89
CA ASN A 117 -7.81 -3.17 -10.83
C ASN A 117 -9.32 -3.26 -10.46
N ILE A 118 -10.09 -2.19 -10.66
CA ILE A 118 -11.56 -2.14 -10.50
C ILE A 118 -12.26 -2.52 -11.79
N TYR A 119 -11.96 -1.79 -12.86
CA TYR A 119 -12.71 -1.83 -14.12
C TYR A 119 -12.32 -2.98 -15.04
N GLY A 120 -11.14 -3.57 -14.82
CA GLY A 120 -10.58 -4.51 -15.77
C GLY A 120 -10.51 -3.87 -17.16
N ARG A 121 -11.20 -4.47 -18.13
CA ARG A 121 -11.29 -3.98 -19.50
C ARG A 121 -12.67 -3.44 -19.88
N GLY A 122 -13.51 -3.25 -18.88
CA GLY A 122 -14.84 -2.67 -19.04
C GLY A 122 -15.94 -3.68 -19.38
N PRO A 123 -17.21 -3.21 -19.44
CA PRO A 123 -18.38 -4.09 -19.57
C PRO A 123 -18.46 -4.82 -20.91
N ASP A 124 -17.93 -4.25 -22.00
CA ASP A 124 -17.96 -4.89 -23.33
C ASP A 124 -17.07 -6.13 -23.41
N ASP A 125 -15.95 -6.15 -22.66
CA ASP A 125 -14.98 -7.24 -22.69
C ASP A 125 -15.13 -8.19 -21.50
N GLN A 126 -15.58 -7.70 -20.36
CA GLN A 126 -15.74 -8.44 -19.11
C GLN A 126 -17.16 -8.28 -18.52
N PRO A 127 -18.23 -8.60 -19.29
CA PRO A 127 -19.61 -8.38 -18.86
C PRO A 127 -19.98 -9.09 -17.55
N TYR A 128 -19.28 -10.15 -17.19
CA TYR A 128 -19.51 -10.90 -15.96
C TYR A 128 -19.17 -10.15 -14.65
N MET A 129 -18.58 -8.95 -14.75
CA MET A 129 -18.34 -8.06 -13.61
C MET A 129 -19.46 -7.05 -13.40
N TYR A 130 -20.34 -6.91 -14.37
CA TYR A 130 -21.35 -5.85 -14.44
C TYR A 130 -22.77 -6.41 -14.45
N ASN A 131 -23.74 -5.56 -14.07
CA ASN A 131 -25.17 -5.84 -14.24
C ASN A 131 -25.57 -5.73 -15.71
N ASP A 132 -26.79 -6.16 -16.05
CA ASP A 132 -27.35 -6.15 -17.41
C ASP A 132 -27.46 -4.75 -18.01
N ASP A 133 -27.37 -3.70 -17.18
CA ASP A 133 -27.34 -2.31 -17.65
C ASP A 133 -26.01 -1.93 -18.35
N GLY A 134 -25.00 -2.79 -18.30
CA GLY A 134 -23.67 -2.56 -18.85
C GLY A 134 -22.92 -1.38 -18.20
N LYS A 135 -23.37 -0.90 -17.05
CA LYS A 135 -22.81 0.26 -16.35
C LYS A 135 -22.44 -0.04 -14.90
N THR A 136 -23.36 -0.61 -14.12
CA THR A 136 -23.16 -0.84 -12.69
C THR A 136 -22.46 -2.15 -12.43
N PHE A 137 -21.59 -2.17 -11.41
CA PHE A 137 -20.92 -3.39 -10.96
C PHE A 137 -21.87 -4.33 -10.24
N LEU A 138 -21.67 -5.63 -10.45
CA LEU A 138 -22.24 -6.67 -9.61
C LEU A 138 -21.70 -6.53 -8.18
N LEU A 139 -22.57 -6.78 -7.20
CA LEU A 139 -22.21 -6.89 -5.80
C LEU A 139 -22.40 -8.35 -5.36
N GLY A 140 -21.60 -8.81 -4.41
CA GLY A 140 -21.67 -10.18 -3.91
C GLY A 140 -22.74 -10.41 -2.87
N SER A 141 -22.63 -11.52 -2.16
CA SER A 141 -23.55 -11.92 -1.10
C SER A 141 -23.57 -10.89 0.05
N LYS A 142 -24.74 -10.67 0.62
CA LYS A 142 -24.90 -9.75 1.77
C LYS A 142 -24.10 -10.24 2.97
N LEU A 143 -23.38 -9.30 3.59
CA LEU A 143 -22.70 -9.51 4.86
C LEU A 143 -23.50 -8.86 6.01
N THR A 144 -23.28 -9.32 7.22
CA THR A 144 -23.75 -8.69 8.46
C THR A 144 -22.56 -8.12 9.22
N GLY A 145 -22.80 -7.21 10.12
CA GLY A 145 -21.80 -6.40 10.83
C GLY A 145 -22.12 -4.93 10.67
N GLY A 146 -21.20 -4.04 10.92
CA GLY A 146 -21.45 -2.61 11.06
C GLY A 146 -22.15 -1.90 9.90
N ASP A 147 -21.79 -2.18 8.67
CA ASP A 147 -22.42 -1.56 7.49
C ASP A 147 -23.64 -2.38 7.02
N PRO A 148 -24.87 -1.83 7.07
CA PRO A 148 -26.10 -2.57 6.70
C PRO A 148 -26.18 -2.94 5.21
N LYS A 149 -25.37 -2.30 4.36
CA LYS A 149 -25.26 -2.59 2.92
C LYS A 149 -23.98 -3.33 2.56
N ALA A 150 -23.25 -3.86 3.56
CA ALA A 150 -22.04 -4.62 3.31
C ALA A 150 -22.31 -5.87 2.47
N THR A 151 -21.48 -6.10 1.48
CA THR A 151 -21.49 -7.29 0.62
C THR A 151 -20.09 -7.84 0.46
N ASP A 152 -19.99 -9.14 0.25
CA ASP A 152 -18.76 -9.74 -0.31
C ASP A 152 -18.58 -9.26 -1.76
N LEU A 153 -17.45 -9.59 -2.35
CA LEU A 153 -17.23 -9.43 -3.79
C LEU A 153 -18.11 -10.42 -4.58
N PRO A 154 -18.51 -10.09 -5.81
CA PRO A 154 -19.15 -11.07 -6.68
C PRO A 154 -18.20 -12.23 -6.94
N ARG A 155 -18.70 -13.45 -6.81
CA ARG A 155 -17.87 -14.68 -6.94
C ARG A 155 -18.46 -15.66 -7.92
N SER A 156 -17.55 -16.37 -8.60
CA SER A 156 -17.92 -17.56 -9.39
C SER A 156 -18.34 -18.72 -8.48
N SER A 157 -18.89 -19.79 -9.08
CA SER A 157 -19.22 -21.03 -8.36
C SER A 157 -18.00 -21.68 -7.69
N ALA A 158 -16.79 -21.38 -8.15
CA ALA A 158 -15.52 -21.82 -7.55
C ALA A 158 -14.99 -20.84 -6.49
N HIS A 159 -15.84 -19.96 -5.97
CA HIS A 159 -15.53 -18.93 -4.98
C HIS A 159 -14.44 -17.90 -5.38
N ARG A 160 -14.07 -17.82 -6.64
CA ARG A 160 -13.14 -16.81 -7.16
C ARG A 160 -13.86 -15.48 -7.30
N ALA A 161 -13.25 -14.41 -6.78
CA ALA A 161 -13.77 -13.04 -6.95
C ALA A 161 -13.74 -12.65 -8.45
N LEU A 162 -14.83 -12.02 -8.90
CA LEU A 162 -15.00 -11.50 -10.27
C LEU A 162 -14.68 -10.01 -10.27
N ILE A 163 -13.40 -9.68 -10.28
CA ILE A 163 -12.85 -8.32 -10.14
C ILE A 163 -11.68 -8.13 -11.12
N GLY A 164 -11.27 -6.88 -11.33
CA GLY A 164 -10.21 -6.54 -12.28
C GLY A 164 -8.83 -7.05 -11.87
N ASP A 165 -8.51 -7.06 -10.57
CA ASP A 165 -7.27 -7.63 -10.05
C ASP A 165 -7.54 -8.66 -8.93
N PRO A 166 -7.13 -9.93 -9.10
CA PRO A 166 -7.37 -10.96 -8.09
C PRO A 166 -6.67 -10.70 -6.75
N ARG A 167 -5.61 -9.89 -6.71
CA ARG A 167 -4.92 -9.53 -5.46
C ARG A 167 -5.80 -8.69 -4.52
N ASN A 168 -6.80 -8.00 -5.05
CA ASN A 168 -7.78 -7.28 -4.22
C ASN A 168 -8.73 -8.23 -3.45
N ASP A 169 -8.53 -9.55 -3.55
CA ASP A 169 -9.19 -10.56 -2.72
C ASP A 169 -8.23 -11.28 -1.75
N GLU A 170 -6.99 -10.80 -1.57
CA GLU A 170 -5.99 -11.50 -0.76
C GLU A 170 -6.18 -11.39 0.75
N ASN A 171 -6.94 -10.38 1.22
CA ASN A 171 -7.38 -10.28 2.60
C ASN A 171 -8.77 -9.63 2.70
N THR A 172 -9.46 -9.91 3.81
CA THR A 172 -10.85 -9.47 4.05
C THR A 172 -11.03 -7.95 3.99
N ILE A 173 -10.01 -7.15 4.34
CA ILE A 173 -10.12 -5.70 4.38
C ILE A 173 -9.98 -5.11 2.98
N VAL A 174 -8.98 -5.51 2.21
CA VAL A 174 -8.81 -5.03 0.83
C VAL A 174 -9.96 -5.50 -0.06
N SER A 175 -10.52 -6.69 0.17
CA SER A 175 -11.67 -7.18 -0.61
C SER A 175 -12.92 -6.34 -0.37
N GLN A 176 -13.19 -5.93 0.87
CA GLN A 176 -14.32 -5.05 1.16
C GLN A 176 -14.05 -3.59 0.72
N LEU A 177 -12.78 -3.14 0.70
CA LEU A 177 -12.41 -1.86 0.08
C LEU A 177 -12.67 -1.88 -1.44
N GLN A 178 -12.34 -2.98 -2.14
CA GLN A 178 -12.72 -3.19 -3.54
C GLN A 178 -14.24 -3.08 -3.73
N GLY A 179 -15.03 -3.76 -2.88
CA GLY A 179 -16.49 -3.67 -2.88
C GLY A 179 -17.00 -2.24 -2.61
N LEU A 180 -16.28 -1.47 -1.79
CA LEU A 180 -16.62 -0.07 -1.53
C LEU A 180 -16.40 0.81 -2.78
N PHE A 181 -15.36 0.56 -3.57
CA PHE A 181 -15.16 1.21 -4.88
C PHE A 181 -16.26 0.84 -5.87
N HIS A 182 -16.72 -0.42 -5.91
CA HIS A 182 -17.89 -0.81 -6.71
C HIS A 182 -19.14 -0.03 -6.30
N ARG A 183 -19.39 0.12 -5.01
CA ARG A 183 -20.53 0.90 -4.48
C ARG A 183 -20.41 2.38 -4.79
N PHE A 184 -19.21 2.96 -4.69
CA PHE A 184 -18.96 4.34 -5.08
C PHE A 184 -19.33 4.56 -6.56
N HIS A 185 -18.83 3.68 -7.44
CA HIS A 185 -19.16 3.74 -8.87
C HIS A 185 -20.66 3.58 -9.11
N ASN A 186 -21.33 2.59 -8.51
CA ASN A 186 -22.75 2.35 -8.71
C ASN A 186 -23.60 3.55 -8.25
N ARG A 187 -23.21 4.21 -7.16
CA ARG A 187 -23.84 5.45 -6.72
C ARG A 187 -23.60 6.60 -7.71
N THR A 188 -22.37 6.73 -8.22
CA THR A 188 -22.05 7.73 -9.25
C THR A 188 -22.90 7.54 -10.51
N VAL A 189 -23.17 6.29 -10.92
CA VAL A 189 -24.14 5.99 -12.00
C VAL A 189 -25.54 6.46 -11.63
N ALA A 190 -26.01 6.16 -10.41
CA ALA A 190 -27.35 6.55 -9.97
C ALA A 190 -27.54 8.06 -9.90
N ASP A 191 -26.52 8.79 -9.45
CA ASP A 191 -26.53 10.26 -9.36
C ASP A 191 -26.38 10.93 -10.74
N ASN A 192 -25.86 10.19 -11.76
CA ASN A 192 -25.63 10.68 -13.14
C ASN A 192 -26.20 9.71 -14.21
N PRO A 193 -27.51 9.44 -14.23
CA PRO A 193 -28.10 8.36 -15.03
C PRO A 193 -27.94 8.53 -16.55
N THR A 194 -27.74 9.75 -17.02
CA THR A 194 -27.59 10.06 -18.46
C THR A 194 -26.15 9.92 -18.96
N LEU A 195 -25.16 9.88 -18.07
CA LEU A 195 -23.77 9.76 -18.49
C LEU A 195 -23.47 8.35 -19.02
N PRO A 196 -22.68 8.23 -20.10
CA PRO A 196 -22.16 6.95 -20.55
C PRO A 196 -21.11 6.38 -19.57
N PHE A 197 -20.85 5.09 -19.66
CA PHE A 197 -19.94 4.36 -18.75
C PHE A 197 -18.55 5.03 -18.60
N HIS A 198 -17.93 5.42 -19.70
CA HIS A 198 -16.58 5.99 -19.66
C HIS A 198 -16.52 7.39 -19.01
N ASP A 199 -17.61 8.15 -19.03
CA ASP A 199 -17.66 9.43 -18.31
C ASP A 199 -17.84 9.22 -16.82
N ILE A 200 -18.62 8.22 -16.41
CA ILE A 200 -18.71 7.77 -15.01
C ILE A 200 -17.33 7.27 -14.52
N GLN A 201 -16.68 6.40 -15.31
CA GLN A 201 -15.34 5.90 -15.01
C GLN A 201 -14.33 7.04 -14.82
N LYS A 202 -14.36 8.04 -15.71
CA LYS A 202 -13.50 9.24 -15.61
C LYS A 202 -13.78 10.01 -14.33
N LEU A 203 -15.04 10.21 -13.96
CA LEU A 203 -15.43 10.92 -12.75
C LEU A 203 -14.95 10.20 -11.48
N VAL A 204 -15.15 8.88 -11.41
CA VAL A 204 -14.66 8.06 -10.30
C VAL A 204 -13.13 8.12 -10.19
N ARG A 205 -12.42 8.05 -11.33
CA ARG A 205 -10.97 8.17 -11.40
C ARG A 205 -10.49 9.55 -10.93
N PHE A 206 -11.19 10.63 -11.25
CA PHE A 206 -10.84 11.97 -10.78
C PHE A 206 -10.97 12.11 -9.26
N HIS A 207 -12.02 11.54 -8.65
CA HIS A 207 -12.13 11.49 -7.18
C HIS A 207 -10.98 10.70 -6.54
N TYR A 208 -10.62 9.57 -7.13
CA TYR A 208 -9.51 8.73 -6.67
C TYR A 208 -8.16 9.46 -6.76
N GLN A 209 -7.85 10.06 -7.91
CA GLN A 209 -6.60 10.79 -8.13
C GLN A 209 -6.53 12.06 -7.27
N TYR A 210 -7.64 12.76 -7.09
CA TYR A 210 -7.71 13.93 -6.20
C TYR A 210 -7.44 13.54 -4.75
N MET A 211 -8.10 12.49 -4.25
CA MET A 211 -7.89 11.95 -2.91
C MET A 211 -6.43 11.50 -2.70
N LEU A 212 -5.84 10.83 -3.71
CA LEU A 212 -4.43 10.44 -3.66
C LEU A 212 -3.53 11.66 -3.47
N LEU A 213 -3.70 12.71 -4.26
CA LEU A 213 -2.83 13.91 -4.23
C LEU A 213 -3.02 14.76 -2.97
N ASN A 214 -4.27 14.90 -2.49
CA ASN A 214 -4.61 15.89 -1.48
C ASN A 214 -4.88 15.30 -0.09
N ASP A 215 -4.91 13.96 0.04
CA ASP A 215 -5.08 13.30 1.33
C ASP A 215 -4.04 12.18 1.55
N PHE A 216 -3.96 11.17 0.67
CA PHE A 216 -3.08 10.02 0.87
C PHE A 216 -1.61 10.42 0.92
N LEU A 217 -1.08 11.13 -0.08
CA LEU A 217 0.32 11.55 -0.11
C LEU A 217 0.66 12.50 1.04
N VAL A 218 -0.25 13.40 1.40
CA VAL A 218 -0.07 14.37 2.48
C VAL A 218 0.12 13.70 3.85
N ARG A 219 -0.49 12.54 4.06
CA ARG A 219 -0.34 11.78 5.32
C ARG A 219 0.96 11.01 5.39
N LEU A 220 1.48 10.56 4.26
CA LEU A 220 2.63 9.65 4.21
C LEU A 220 3.96 10.35 3.97
N ILE A 221 3.96 11.51 3.33
CA ILE A 221 5.17 12.21 2.86
C ILE A 221 5.31 13.52 3.60
N ASN A 222 6.54 13.82 4.03
CA ASN A 222 6.85 15.08 4.68
C ASN A 222 6.44 16.28 3.80
N ALA A 223 5.79 17.27 4.41
CA ALA A 223 5.19 18.40 3.73
C ALA A 223 6.18 19.21 2.88
N ASP A 224 7.42 19.41 3.35
CA ASP A 224 8.44 20.16 2.62
C ASP A 224 8.77 19.55 1.24
N ILE A 225 8.70 18.22 1.15
CA ILE A 225 8.93 17.48 -0.11
C ILE A 225 7.80 17.75 -1.10
N LEU A 226 6.56 17.70 -0.61
CA LEU A 226 5.37 17.95 -1.46
C LEU A 226 5.32 19.42 -1.91
N GLU A 227 5.71 20.35 -1.06
CA GLU A 227 5.75 21.78 -1.41
C GLU A 227 6.86 22.10 -2.43
N ASP A 228 8.04 21.44 -2.36
CA ASP A 228 9.09 21.59 -3.40
C ASP A 228 8.64 21.14 -4.80
N LEU A 229 7.62 20.28 -4.88
CA LEU A 229 7.03 19.80 -6.13
C LEU A 229 5.93 20.71 -6.69
N LYS A 230 5.61 21.78 -5.96
CA LYS A 230 4.59 22.75 -6.36
C LYS A 230 5.18 24.09 -6.82
N GLU A 231 4.40 24.80 -7.59
CA GLU A 231 4.60 26.22 -7.91
C GLU A 231 3.25 26.93 -7.70
N LYS A 232 3.23 27.93 -6.84
CA LYS A 232 1.98 28.64 -6.46
C LYS A 232 0.86 27.70 -5.95
N GLY A 233 1.26 26.64 -5.23
CA GLY A 233 0.32 25.66 -4.66
C GLY A 233 -0.13 24.55 -5.61
N VAL A 234 0.30 24.54 -6.86
CA VAL A 234 -0.05 23.54 -7.89
C VAL A 234 1.17 22.65 -8.20
N TYR A 235 0.96 21.34 -8.30
CA TYR A 235 2.00 20.42 -8.72
C TYR A 235 2.42 20.68 -10.16
N GLU A 236 3.74 20.65 -10.41
CA GLU A 236 4.31 21.01 -11.69
C GLU A 236 5.26 19.93 -12.22
N LYS A 237 5.04 19.47 -13.46
CA LYS A 237 5.90 18.46 -14.12
C LYS A 237 7.38 18.87 -14.14
N LYS A 238 7.68 20.15 -14.35
CA LYS A 238 9.08 20.69 -14.35
C LYS A 238 9.80 20.60 -13.01
N LYS A 239 9.07 20.30 -11.91
CA LYS A 239 9.63 20.12 -10.56
C LYS A 239 10.10 18.68 -10.31
N LEU A 240 9.77 17.74 -11.19
CA LEU A 240 10.30 16.38 -11.12
C LEU A 240 11.79 16.41 -11.47
N LYS A 241 12.64 15.92 -10.56
CA LYS A 241 14.11 15.97 -10.71
C LYS A 241 14.70 14.61 -11.09
N PHE A 242 14.02 13.52 -10.73
CA PHE A 242 14.56 12.17 -10.85
C PHE A 242 13.74 11.26 -11.73
N PHE A 243 12.41 11.46 -11.81
CA PHE A 243 11.55 10.65 -12.64
C PHE A 243 11.30 11.31 -14.01
N HIS A 244 12.02 10.83 -15.01
CA HIS A 244 11.93 11.29 -16.40
C HIS A 244 11.67 10.13 -17.34
N TRP A 245 10.76 10.32 -18.28
CA TRP A 245 10.47 9.37 -19.35
C TRP A 245 10.47 10.07 -20.70
N LYS A 246 10.71 9.31 -21.77
CA LYS A 246 10.79 9.85 -23.12
C LYS A 246 9.42 9.86 -23.81
N ASN A 247 8.75 8.73 -23.83
CA ASN A 247 7.44 8.56 -24.48
C ASN A 247 6.37 8.31 -23.43
N ASP A 248 6.46 7.17 -22.72
CA ASP A 248 5.52 6.74 -21.71
C ASP A 248 6.23 6.50 -20.39
N PRO A 249 5.56 6.78 -19.26
CA PRO A 249 6.15 6.49 -17.95
C PRO A 249 6.39 4.98 -17.80
N PHE A 250 7.38 4.65 -17.02
CA PHE A 250 7.72 3.29 -16.59
C PHE A 250 7.54 3.18 -15.07
N MET A 251 7.50 1.96 -14.55
CA MET A 251 7.49 1.73 -13.11
C MET A 251 8.92 1.61 -12.57
N PRO A 252 9.42 2.58 -11.79
CA PRO A 252 10.76 2.50 -11.21
C PRO A 252 10.86 1.39 -10.17
N VAL A 253 11.91 0.56 -10.26
CA VAL A 253 12.16 -0.49 -9.26
C VAL A 253 12.50 0.09 -7.90
N GLU A 254 13.09 1.27 -7.81
CA GLU A 254 13.34 1.98 -6.55
C GLU A 254 12.03 2.35 -5.84
N PHE A 255 10.95 2.60 -6.60
CA PHE A 255 9.63 2.82 -6.07
C PHE A 255 8.96 1.49 -5.71
N SER A 256 8.73 0.60 -6.69
CA SER A 256 7.90 -0.61 -6.52
C SER A 256 8.50 -1.64 -5.57
N VAL A 257 9.84 -1.67 -5.41
CA VAL A 257 10.55 -2.67 -4.60
C VAL A 257 11.10 -2.08 -3.29
N ALA A 258 11.17 -0.77 -3.16
CA ALA A 258 11.66 -0.11 -1.96
C ALA A 258 10.71 0.96 -1.42
N ALA A 259 10.58 2.13 -2.05
CA ALA A 259 9.88 3.25 -1.45
C ALA A 259 8.40 2.98 -1.19
N TYR A 260 7.70 2.28 -2.07
CA TYR A 260 6.29 1.96 -1.89
C TYR A 260 6.04 0.69 -1.06
N ARG A 261 7.11 -0.02 -0.63
CA ARG A 261 7.01 -1.12 0.36
C ARG A 261 6.92 -0.63 1.81
N LEU A 262 6.77 0.67 2.01
CA LEU A 262 6.53 1.29 3.33
C LEU A 262 5.30 0.69 4.03
N GLY A 263 4.26 0.34 3.27
CA GLY A 263 3.02 -0.22 3.81
C GLY A 263 3.21 -1.49 4.64
N HIS A 264 4.30 -2.24 4.42
CA HIS A 264 4.57 -3.46 5.18
C HIS A 264 4.89 -3.20 6.67
N SER A 265 5.41 -2.02 7.03
CA SER A 265 5.58 -1.62 8.44
C SER A 265 4.28 -1.05 9.05
N MET A 266 3.35 -0.58 8.21
CA MET A 266 2.10 0.03 8.67
C MET A 266 1.01 -0.99 9.05
N VAL A 267 1.21 -2.26 8.72
CA VAL A 267 0.24 -3.34 9.01
C VAL A 267 0.25 -3.65 10.50
N ARG A 268 -0.95 -3.78 11.10
CA ARG A 268 -1.12 -4.26 12.48
C ARG A 268 -1.09 -5.79 12.51
N PRO A 269 -0.74 -6.39 13.65
CA PRO A 269 -0.82 -7.86 13.81
C PRO A 269 -2.23 -8.42 13.64
N GLY A 270 -3.26 -7.62 13.95
CA GLY A 270 -4.65 -8.00 13.83
C GLY A 270 -5.61 -6.81 13.88
N TYR A 271 -6.84 -7.07 13.47
CA TYR A 271 -7.91 -6.07 13.39
C TYR A 271 -9.24 -6.60 13.94
N ARG A 272 -10.07 -5.68 14.44
CA ARG A 272 -11.48 -5.93 14.73
C ARG A 272 -12.32 -5.34 13.61
N LEU A 273 -13.20 -6.12 12.98
CA LEU A 273 -13.91 -5.70 11.77
C LEU A 273 -15.15 -4.87 12.06
N ASN A 274 -15.96 -5.26 13.05
CA ASN A 274 -17.22 -4.58 13.35
C ASN A 274 -17.58 -4.61 14.84
N ASP A 275 -18.66 -3.93 15.21
CA ASP A 275 -19.11 -3.77 16.58
C ASP A 275 -19.95 -4.95 17.07
N ASP A 276 -20.58 -5.71 16.17
CA ASP A 276 -21.41 -6.87 16.49
C ASP A 276 -20.55 -8.06 16.90
N ASP A 277 -19.43 -8.28 16.17
CA ASP A 277 -18.40 -9.26 16.50
C ASP A 277 -17.06 -8.55 16.66
N SER A 278 -16.76 -8.18 17.89
CA SER A 278 -15.52 -7.50 18.25
C SER A 278 -14.33 -8.46 18.43
N THR A 279 -14.36 -9.64 17.83
CA THR A 279 -13.23 -10.58 17.84
C THR A 279 -12.02 -9.95 17.15
N LEU A 280 -10.87 -10.05 17.80
CA LEU A 280 -9.59 -9.67 17.18
C LEU A 280 -9.19 -10.80 16.23
N LEU A 281 -9.06 -10.45 14.94
CA LEU A 281 -8.63 -11.38 13.89
C LEU A 281 -7.20 -11.03 13.46
N PRO A 282 -6.24 -11.96 13.52
CA PRO A 282 -4.91 -11.72 12.98
C PRO A 282 -4.96 -11.53 11.48
N ILE A 283 -4.02 -10.77 10.93
CA ILE A 283 -3.92 -10.59 9.46
C ILE A 283 -3.68 -11.94 8.76
N PHE A 284 -2.82 -12.77 9.35
CA PHE A 284 -2.60 -14.17 8.97
C PHE A 284 -2.43 -15.02 10.22
N LEU A 285 -2.98 -16.23 10.19
CA LEU A 285 -2.88 -17.18 11.28
C LEU A 285 -1.56 -17.95 11.16
N THR A 286 -0.59 -17.57 11.96
CA THR A 286 0.69 -18.27 12.08
C THR A 286 0.61 -19.41 13.10
N ASP A 287 1.54 -20.36 13.06
CA ASP A 287 1.61 -21.45 14.06
C ASP A 287 1.84 -20.91 15.48
N GLU A 288 2.57 -19.81 15.61
CA GLU A 288 2.78 -19.15 16.90
C GLU A 288 1.48 -18.46 17.38
N ALA A 289 0.75 -17.80 16.50
CA ALA A 289 -0.55 -17.21 16.83
C ALA A 289 -1.55 -18.27 17.31
N LYS A 290 -1.54 -19.48 16.72
CA LYS A 290 -2.38 -20.61 17.16
C LYS A 290 -2.03 -21.09 18.58
N LYS A 291 -0.77 -21.00 19.00
CA LYS A 291 -0.29 -21.43 20.34
C LYS A 291 -0.62 -20.42 21.43
N ASN A 292 -0.77 -19.13 21.10
CA ASN A 292 -1.00 -18.05 22.05
C ASN A 292 -2.47 -17.90 22.41
N LYS A 293 -2.75 -17.54 23.64
CA LYS A 293 -4.12 -17.33 24.12
C LYS A 293 -4.48 -15.83 24.17
N PRO A 294 -5.72 -15.46 23.80
CA PRO A 294 -6.76 -16.35 23.29
C PRO A 294 -6.35 -16.96 21.96
N PRO A 295 -6.65 -18.23 21.71
CA PRO A 295 -6.39 -18.85 20.44
C PRO A 295 -7.16 -18.14 19.36
N PHE A 296 -6.54 -17.87 18.23
CA PHE A 296 -7.22 -17.38 17.07
C PHE A 296 -7.70 -18.57 16.25
N ASP A 297 -9.02 -18.69 16.12
CA ASP A 297 -9.64 -19.79 15.37
C ASP A 297 -9.71 -19.50 13.87
N ASP A 298 -9.56 -18.21 13.48
CA ASP A 298 -9.66 -17.73 12.12
C ASP A 298 -8.85 -16.45 11.91
N ASP A 299 -8.67 -16.04 10.67
CA ASP A 299 -7.86 -14.90 10.26
C ASP A 299 -8.52 -14.06 9.15
N LEU A 300 -7.81 -13.03 8.71
CA LEU A 300 -8.25 -12.13 7.65
C LEU A 300 -7.77 -12.55 6.25
N GLN A 301 -7.18 -13.75 6.08
CA GLN A 301 -6.77 -14.26 4.78
C GLN A 301 -7.96 -14.31 3.82
N GLY A 302 -7.77 -13.82 2.62
CA GLY A 302 -8.77 -13.81 1.54
C GLY A 302 -8.71 -15.03 0.62
N PHE A 303 -8.97 -14.80 -0.66
CA PHE A 303 -9.16 -15.81 -1.72
C PHE A 303 -10.26 -16.82 -1.40
N ARG A 304 -11.22 -16.43 -0.59
CA ARG A 304 -12.38 -17.20 -0.15
C ARG A 304 -13.57 -16.28 0.08
N ALA A 305 -14.77 -16.85 0.14
CA ALA A 305 -15.95 -16.08 0.52
C ALA A 305 -15.77 -15.48 1.93
N VAL A 306 -16.12 -14.22 2.07
CA VAL A 306 -16.09 -13.54 3.37
C VAL A 306 -17.18 -14.13 4.27
N GLY A 307 -16.86 -14.44 5.51
CA GLY A 307 -17.84 -14.94 6.49
C GLY A 307 -18.99 -13.94 6.68
N GLY A 308 -20.22 -14.45 6.80
CA GLY A 308 -21.44 -13.62 6.81
C GLY A 308 -21.45 -12.50 7.84
N ASN A 309 -20.85 -12.70 9.03
CA ASN A 309 -20.77 -11.71 10.13
C ASN A 309 -19.53 -10.79 10.05
N ARG A 310 -18.81 -10.78 8.94
CA ARG A 310 -17.54 -10.04 8.77
C ARG A 310 -17.66 -8.76 7.94
N GLY A 311 -18.88 -8.23 7.79
CA GLY A 311 -19.04 -6.90 7.21
C GLY A 311 -18.30 -5.86 8.04
N ILE A 312 -17.51 -5.00 7.35
CA ILE A 312 -16.71 -3.97 8.03
C ILE A 312 -17.62 -2.85 8.53
N ASP A 313 -17.42 -2.47 9.78
CA ASP A 313 -17.82 -1.18 10.29
C ASP A 313 -16.70 -0.17 10.01
N TRP A 314 -16.91 0.66 9.01
CA TRP A 314 -15.88 1.57 8.51
C TRP A 314 -15.41 2.59 9.54
N GLY A 315 -16.24 2.93 10.54
CA GLY A 315 -15.84 3.77 11.67
C GLY A 315 -14.68 3.22 12.49
N ARG A 316 -14.36 1.93 12.35
CA ARG A 316 -13.18 1.31 12.96
C ARG A 316 -11.89 1.51 12.18
N PHE A 317 -11.99 1.90 10.92
CA PHE A 317 -10.87 1.99 9.98
C PHE A 317 -10.62 3.42 9.50
N ILE A 318 -11.65 4.27 9.54
CA ILE A 318 -11.58 5.70 9.21
C ILE A 318 -12.67 6.46 9.96
N ASP A 319 -12.50 7.73 10.19
CA ASP A 319 -13.32 8.59 11.05
C ASP A 319 -14.68 9.00 10.44
N VAL A 320 -15.42 8.05 9.86
CA VAL A 320 -16.80 8.30 9.36
C VAL A 320 -17.84 8.49 10.48
N ASP A 321 -17.46 8.18 11.69
CA ASP A 321 -18.17 8.48 12.94
C ASP A 321 -17.17 8.87 14.04
N THR A 322 -17.68 9.38 15.17
CA THR A 322 -16.80 9.80 16.28
C THR A 322 -16.61 8.65 17.25
N ARG A 323 -15.39 8.16 17.38
CA ARG A 323 -15.00 7.07 18.28
C ARG A 323 -13.98 7.52 19.31
N VAL A 324 -13.79 6.70 20.34
CA VAL A 324 -12.75 6.91 21.35
C VAL A 324 -11.39 6.40 20.85
N TYR A 325 -10.32 6.88 21.48
CA TYR A 325 -8.97 6.33 21.32
C TYR A 325 -8.55 5.50 22.54
N ASP A 326 -8.79 6.01 23.75
CA ASP A 326 -8.41 5.36 25.01
C ASP A 326 -9.51 5.59 26.04
N GLY A 327 -10.60 4.84 25.93
CA GLY A 327 -11.77 4.88 26.80
C GLY A 327 -11.82 3.70 27.78
N SER A 328 -13.03 3.30 28.15
CA SER A 328 -13.27 2.08 28.91
C SER A 328 -12.91 0.81 28.12
N LYS A 329 -12.73 -0.31 28.79
CA LYS A 329 -12.48 -1.61 28.13
C LYS A 329 -13.47 -1.95 27.02
N ALA A 330 -14.75 -1.63 27.20
CA ALA A 330 -15.79 -1.89 26.21
C ALA A 330 -15.69 -0.93 25.01
N GLU A 331 -15.42 0.35 25.26
CA GLU A 331 -15.24 1.35 24.22
C GLU A 331 -13.98 1.07 23.40
N ASN A 332 -12.88 0.65 24.04
CA ASN A 332 -11.63 0.33 23.37
C ASN A 332 -11.76 -0.83 22.37
N LYS A 333 -12.65 -1.78 22.62
CA LYS A 333 -13.00 -2.83 21.65
C LYS A 333 -13.73 -2.30 20.41
N ARG A 334 -14.25 -1.08 20.45
CA ARG A 334 -14.99 -0.41 19.37
C ARG A 334 -14.32 0.85 18.85
N ARG A 335 -13.05 1.07 19.22
CA ARG A 335 -12.28 2.26 18.87
C ARG A 335 -11.96 2.36 17.38
N LEU A 336 -11.60 3.55 16.92
CA LEU A 336 -10.89 3.74 15.66
C LEU A 336 -9.50 3.11 15.77
N GLN A 337 -9.13 2.28 14.81
CA GLN A 337 -7.83 1.63 14.70
C GLN A 337 -6.92 2.47 13.81
N PHE A 338 -5.66 2.59 14.21
CA PHE A 338 -4.65 3.35 13.46
C PHE A 338 -3.61 2.40 12.86
N ALA A 339 -3.05 2.78 11.72
CA ALA A 339 -1.90 2.11 11.13
C ALA A 339 -0.72 2.14 12.09
N TYR A 340 0.14 1.13 12.04
CA TYR A 340 1.41 1.18 12.74
C TYR A 340 2.36 2.19 12.11
N ARG A 341 3.42 2.54 12.79
CA ARG A 341 4.39 3.56 12.37
C ARG A 341 5.18 3.10 11.15
N ILE A 342 5.57 4.04 10.29
CA ILE A 342 6.57 3.78 9.26
C ILE A 342 7.93 3.71 9.96
N ASP A 343 8.41 2.50 10.18
CA ASP A 343 9.69 2.21 10.83
C ASP A 343 10.31 0.92 10.27
N THR A 344 11.43 0.51 10.82
CA THR A 344 12.14 -0.69 10.39
C THR A 344 11.63 -1.98 11.03
N SER A 345 10.49 -1.94 11.72
CA SER A 345 9.84 -3.11 12.31
C SER A 345 8.69 -3.61 11.43
N VAL A 346 8.61 -4.91 11.27
CA VAL A 346 7.52 -5.59 10.56
C VAL A 346 6.89 -6.61 11.49
N VAL A 347 5.58 -6.58 11.62
CA VAL A 347 4.83 -7.43 12.55
C VAL A 347 5.07 -8.92 12.30
N PHE A 348 5.07 -9.71 13.35
CA PHE A 348 5.39 -11.14 13.35
C PHE A 348 4.59 -11.93 12.29
N ALA A 349 3.30 -11.64 12.13
CA ALA A 349 2.42 -12.31 11.18
C ALA A 349 2.91 -12.20 9.72
N LEU A 350 3.60 -11.11 9.37
CA LEU A 350 4.21 -10.93 8.04
C LEU A 350 5.59 -11.58 7.92
N SER A 351 6.20 -11.97 9.03
CA SER A 351 7.45 -12.73 9.03
C SER A 351 7.26 -14.23 8.87
N GLN A 352 6.00 -14.70 8.87
CA GLN A 352 5.60 -16.08 8.67
C GLN A 352 4.35 -16.18 7.80
N LEU A 353 4.45 -15.70 6.55
CA LEU A 353 3.34 -15.75 5.60
C LEU A 353 2.89 -17.19 5.37
N PRO A 354 1.57 -17.44 5.32
CA PRO A 354 1.05 -18.76 4.99
C PRO A 354 1.45 -19.17 3.57
N ALA A 355 1.59 -20.49 3.34
CA ALA A 355 1.99 -21.04 2.04
C ALA A 355 1.03 -20.66 0.89
N ALA A 356 -0.23 -20.37 1.19
CA ALA A 356 -1.20 -19.87 0.23
C ALA A 356 -0.92 -18.45 -0.27
N VAL A 357 -0.21 -17.64 0.54
CA VAL A 357 0.17 -16.25 0.21
C VAL A 357 1.59 -16.21 -0.35
N ALA A 358 2.52 -16.93 0.27
CA ALA A 358 3.91 -16.96 -0.17
C ALA A 358 4.61 -18.27 0.22
N SER A 359 5.38 -18.82 -0.72
CA SER A 359 6.28 -19.93 -0.49
C SER A 359 7.66 -19.43 -0.04
N ASP A 360 8.66 -20.29 0.00
CA ASP A 360 10.04 -20.03 0.43
C ASP A 360 10.69 -18.80 -0.28
N PRO A 361 11.18 -17.80 0.48
CA PRO A 361 11.03 -17.65 1.92
C PRO A 361 9.64 -17.11 2.33
N SER A 362 9.12 -17.54 3.48
CA SER A 362 7.85 -17.06 4.03
C SER A 362 7.94 -15.69 4.71
N ALA A 363 9.14 -15.26 5.07
CA ALA A 363 9.37 -13.97 5.77
C ALA A 363 9.30 -12.79 4.78
N LEU A 364 8.28 -11.94 4.90
CA LEU A 364 8.11 -10.77 4.04
C LEU A 364 9.29 -9.79 4.07
N PRO A 365 9.90 -9.47 5.24
CA PRO A 365 11.09 -8.64 5.27
C PRO A 365 12.23 -9.21 4.43
N LEU A 366 12.48 -10.52 4.51
CA LEU A 366 13.50 -11.17 3.70
C LEU A 366 13.17 -11.13 2.21
N ARG A 367 11.90 -11.34 1.84
CA ARG A 367 11.45 -11.25 0.44
C ARG A 367 11.74 -9.87 -0.14
N ASN A 368 11.43 -8.79 0.60
CA ASN A 368 11.70 -7.42 0.16
C ASN A 368 13.20 -7.16 -0.02
N LEU A 369 14.02 -7.58 0.94
CA LEU A 369 15.47 -7.39 0.88
C LEU A 369 16.10 -8.18 -0.27
N LEU A 370 15.74 -9.44 -0.44
CA LEU A 370 16.21 -10.29 -1.54
C LEU A 370 15.76 -9.73 -2.90
N ARG A 371 14.52 -9.27 -3.00
CA ARG A 371 14.01 -8.67 -4.23
C ARG A 371 14.80 -7.42 -4.61
N GLY A 372 15.06 -6.51 -3.66
CA GLY A 372 15.86 -5.32 -3.87
C GLY A 372 17.29 -5.64 -4.32
N TRP A 373 17.94 -6.60 -3.66
CA TRP A 373 19.29 -7.04 -4.02
C TRP A 373 19.34 -7.71 -5.41
N ARG A 374 18.42 -8.65 -5.70
CA ARG A 374 18.40 -9.35 -7.00
C ARG A 374 18.10 -8.44 -8.17
N LEU A 375 17.32 -7.39 -7.95
CA LEU A 375 17.09 -6.33 -8.94
C LEU A 375 18.17 -5.26 -8.94
N GLY A 376 19.29 -5.45 -8.24
CA GLY A 376 20.46 -4.56 -8.26
C GLY A 376 20.15 -3.15 -7.75
N LEU A 377 19.30 -2.97 -6.74
CA LEU A 377 19.07 -1.65 -6.15
C LEU A 377 20.35 -1.09 -5.53
N PRO A 378 20.60 0.23 -5.65
CA PRO A 378 21.67 0.90 -4.94
C PRO A 378 21.40 0.95 -3.43
N SER A 379 22.42 1.23 -2.62
CA SER A 379 22.24 1.52 -1.20
C SER A 379 21.52 2.85 -0.98
N GLY A 380 20.82 2.97 0.16
CA GLY A 380 20.12 4.20 0.52
C GLY A 380 21.05 5.40 0.62
N GLN A 381 22.29 5.22 1.13
CA GLN A 381 23.28 6.29 1.20
C GLN A 381 23.71 6.75 -0.21
N HIS A 382 23.88 5.82 -1.17
CA HIS A 382 24.19 6.20 -2.56
C HIS A 382 23.04 6.98 -3.20
N VAL A 383 21.80 6.58 -2.96
CA VAL A 383 20.62 7.32 -3.46
C VAL A 383 20.56 8.70 -2.84
N ALA A 384 20.73 8.82 -1.50
CA ALA A 384 20.75 10.12 -0.82
C ALA A 384 21.80 11.07 -1.42
N HIS A 385 23.03 10.58 -1.63
CA HIS A 385 24.08 11.36 -2.28
C HIS A 385 23.70 11.80 -3.71
N ALA A 386 23.14 10.89 -4.51
CA ALA A 386 22.70 11.21 -5.88
C ALA A 386 21.57 12.24 -5.90
N MET A 387 20.73 12.26 -4.88
CA MET A 387 19.67 13.26 -4.69
C MET A 387 20.17 14.60 -4.14
N GLY A 388 21.45 14.69 -3.75
CA GLY A 388 21.99 15.87 -3.07
C GLY A 388 21.52 16.02 -1.62
N VAL A 389 21.04 14.95 -1.02
CA VAL A 389 20.60 14.88 0.37
C VAL A 389 21.76 14.34 1.24
N LYS A 390 21.93 14.92 2.42
CA LYS A 390 22.90 14.38 3.38
C LYS A 390 22.44 12.99 3.84
N PRO A 391 23.20 11.92 3.61
CA PRO A 391 22.77 10.58 4.02
C PRO A 391 22.77 10.44 5.54
N LEU A 392 21.91 9.56 6.03
CA LEU A 392 21.96 9.09 7.42
C LEU A 392 23.29 8.39 7.67
N THR A 393 23.86 8.61 8.85
CA THR A 393 25.00 7.81 9.31
C THR A 393 24.52 6.42 9.74
N ASP A 394 25.43 5.44 9.76
CA ASP A 394 25.06 4.08 10.22
C ASP A 394 24.47 4.06 11.63
N LYS A 395 24.84 5.01 12.47
CA LYS A 395 24.29 5.16 13.84
C LYS A 395 22.87 5.68 13.87
N ASP A 396 22.49 6.45 12.86
CA ASP A 396 21.14 7.01 12.70
C ASP A 396 20.19 6.04 12.00
N ILE A 397 20.73 5.02 11.30
CA ILE A 397 19.94 3.94 10.70
C ILE A 397 19.64 2.90 11.79
N LEU A 398 18.48 3.08 12.42
CA LEU A 398 18.04 2.26 13.53
C LEU A 398 17.15 1.11 13.07
N ILE A 399 17.38 -0.10 13.59
CA ILE A 399 16.62 -1.31 13.27
C ILE A 399 15.82 -1.76 14.51
N GLY A 400 14.51 -1.81 14.35
CA GLY A 400 13.55 -2.16 15.39
C GLY A 400 12.35 -1.22 15.45
N LYS A 401 11.52 -1.33 16.49
CA LYS A 401 10.31 -0.54 16.69
C LYS A 401 10.62 0.94 16.89
N GLY A 402 10.03 1.80 16.06
CA GLY A 402 10.17 3.27 16.09
C GLY A 402 9.27 3.97 17.11
N VAL A 403 9.05 3.37 18.27
CA VAL A 403 8.21 3.90 19.35
C VAL A 403 8.92 4.97 20.18
N ASP A 404 8.16 5.86 20.81
CA ASP A 404 8.72 6.95 21.62
C ASP A 404 9.30 6.42 22.94
N LYS A 405 8.79 5.29 23.44
CA LYS A 405 9.27 4.60 24.63
C LYS A 405 9.31 3.10 24.37
N GLN A 406 10.50 2.53 24.39
CA GLN A 406 10.70 1.09 24.22
C GLN A 406 10.11 0.31 25.42
N ASP A 407 9.42 -0.78 25.12
CA ASP A 407 9.07 -1.77 26.15
C ASP A 407 10.33 -2.58 26.50
N PRO A 408 10.64 -2.79 27.80
CA PRO A 408 11.79 -3.60 28.20
C PRO A 408 11.76 -5.05 27.72
N SER A 409 10.59 -5.58 27.37
CA SER A 409 10.42 -6.92 26.81
C SER A 409 10.69 -7.01 25.31
N ASP A 410 10.67 -5.87 24.60
CA ASP A 410 10.99 -5.81 23.18
C ASP A 410 12.49 -6.02 22.90
N PRO A 411 12.84 -6.56 21.73
CA PRO A 411 14.22 -6.56 21.27
C PRO A 411 14.78 -5.12 21.22
N PRO A 412 16.03 -4.92 21.66
CA PRO A 412 16.62 -3.58 21.65
C PRO A 412 16.74 -3.05 20.21
N VAL A 413 16.43 -1.76 20.04
CA VAL A 413 16.74 -1.06 18.79
C VAL A 413 18.24 -0.91 18.65
N ILE A 414 18.79 -1.32 17.53
CA ILE A 414 20.22 -1.32 17.24
C ILE A 414 20.52 -0.56 15.95
N SER A 415 21.71 0.02 15.85
CA SER A 415 22.16 0.64 14.58
C SER A 415 22.54 -0.42 13.55
N ILE A 416 22.43 -0.09 12.28
CA ILE A 416 22.61 -1.04 11.16
C ILE A 416 24.01 -1.69 11.15
N ASP A 417 25.06 -0.93 11.52
CA ASP A 417 26.44 -1.43 11.63
C ASP A 417 26.61 -2.52 12.70
N LYS A 418 25.67 -2.61 13.65
CA LYS A 418 25.63 -3.66 14.68
C LYS A 418 24.91 -4.93 14.21
N VAL A 419 24.14 -4.84 13.13
CA VAL A 419 23.54 -6.04 12.51
C VAL A 419 24.62 -6.86 11.82
N ALA A 420 25.38 -6.25 10.90
CA ALA A 420 26.57 -6.83 10.28
C ALA A 420 27.43 -5.71 9.67
N SER A 421 28.75 -5.90 9.68
CA SER A 421 29.71 -4.89 9.17
C SER A 421 29.55 -4.58 7.68
N VAL A 422 28.96 -5.47 6.88
CA VAL A 422 28.72 -5.29 5.45
C VAL A 422 27.71 -4.19 5.15
N PHE A 423 26.86 -3.82 6.12
CA PHE A 423 25.90 -2.75 5.98
C PHE A 423 26.45 -1.35 6.28
N LYS A 424 27.73 -1.26 6.69
CA LYS A 424 28.39 0.02 6.94
C LYS A 424 28.45 0.84 5.65
N ASP A 425 27.91 2.06 5.66
CA ASP A 425 27.75 2.96 4.51
C ASP A 425 27.05 2.28 3.31
N ASN A 426 26.27 1.20 3.57
CA ASN A 426 25.72 0.33 2.53
C ASN A 426 24.38 -0.29 2.98
N CYS A 427 23.43 0.55 3.45
CA CYS A 427 22.11 0.09 3.89
C CYS A 427 21.24 -0.25 2.66
N PRO A 428 20.52 -1.39 2.64
CA PRO A 428 19.51 -1.67 1.63
C PRO A 428 18.50 -0.52 1.51
N LEU A 429 18.15 -0.13 0.29
CA LEU A 429 17.32 1.07 0.04
C LEU A 429 15.99 1.04 0.79
N TRP A 430 15.29 -0.10 0.83
CA TRP A 430 14.05 -0.24 1.57
C TRP A 430 14.23 0.02 3.08
N THR A 431 15.23 -0.61 3.69
CA THR A 431 15.54 -0.40 5.12
C THR A 431 15.94 1.05 5.41
N TYR A 432 16.71 1.66 4.50
CA TYR A 432 17.11 3.06 4.63
C TYR A 432 15.91 4.00 4.66
N ILE A 433 14.96 3.82 3.74
CA ILE A 433 13.75 4.64 3.64
C ILE A 433 12.90 4.53 4.91
N LEU A 434 12.75 3.33 5.45
CA LEU A 434 12.02 3.11 6.70
C LEU A 434 12.74 3.76 7.89
N ALA A 435 14.07 3.63 7.97
CA ALA A 435 14.87 4.28 9.01
C ALA A 435 14.83 5.81 8.89
N GLU A 436 14.87 6.34 7.65
CA GLU A 436 14.75 7.78 7.38
C GLU A 436 13.44 8.35 7.91
N ALA A 437 12.32 7.64 7.73
CA ALA A 437 11.02 8.08 8.22
C ALA A 437 10.98 8.29 9.74
N MET A 438 11.76 7.52 10.51
CA MET A 438 11.85 7.68 11.96
C MET A 438 12.47 9.03 12.39
N HIS A 439 13.15 9.74 11.49
CA HIS A 439 13.72 11.08 11.71
C HIS A 439 12.81 12.21 11.24
N HIS A 440 11.75 11.90 10.48
CA HIS A 440 10.79 12.86 9.94
C HIS A 440 9.42 12.61 10.57
N LYS A 441 9.15 13.25 11.70
CA LYS A 441 7.95 13.00 12.51
C LYS A 441 7.08 14.25 12.62
N GLU A 442 5.79 14.08 12.36
CA GLU A 442 4.78 15.11 12.54
C GLU A 442 3.88 14.83 13.75
N LYS A 443 3.42 15.89 14.41
CA LYS A 443 2.42 15.80 15.47
C LYS A 443 1.03 15.83 14.85
N VAL A 444 0.42 14.66 14.68
CA VAL A 444 -0.89 14.52 14.07
C VAL A 444 -1.97 14.54 15.15
N HIS A 445 -2.90 15.48 15.03
CA HIS A 445 -4.12 15.49 15.83
C HIS A 445 -5.10 14.48 15.27
N ILE A 446 -5.38 13.40 16.03
CA ILE A 446 -6.22 12.30 15.54
C ILE A 446 -7.71 12.61 15.71
N PRO A 447 -8.58 12.13 14.77
CA PRO A 447 -10.00 12.44 14.75
C PRO A 447 -10.81 11.50 15.68
N VAL A 448 -10.62 11.65 16.97
CA VAL A 448 -11.28 10.87 18.02
C VAL A 448 -12.00 11.80 19.01
N LYS A 449 -12.80 11.21 19.91
CA LYS A 449 -13.56 11.96 20.90
C LYS A 449 -12.67 12.78 21.84
N GLU A 450 -11.54 12.21 22.23
CA GLU A 450 -10.54 12.86 23.08
C GLU A 450 -9.62 13.76 22.24
N LYS A 451 -9.04 14.78 22.88
CA LYS A 451 -7.98 15.59 22.26
C LYS A 451 -6.64 14.87 22.35
N VAL A 452 -6.34 14.03 21.36
CA VAL A 452 -5.11 13.25 21.31
C VAL A 452 -4.27 13.68 20.13
N THR A 453 -2.95 13.74 20.35
CA THR A 453 -1.93 13.98 19.32
C THR A 453 -0.93 12.82 19.35
N ILE A 454 -0.66 12.24 18.19
CA ILE A 454 0.30 11.14 18.02
C ILE A 454 1.46 11.64 17.17
N THR A 455 2.68 11.36 17.63
CA THR A 455 3.89 11.59 16.84
C THR A 455 3.97 10.53 15.74
N THR A 456 3.85 10.97 14.49
CA THR A 456 3.67 10.11 13.32
C THR A 456 4.87 10.23 12.38
N PRO A 457 5.65 9.15 12.13
CA PRO A 457 6.67 9.14 11.10
C PRO A 457 6.08 9.32 9.70
N GLN A 458 6.78 10.09 8.87
CA GLN A 458 6.49 10.30 7.47
C GLN A 458 7.73 10.00 6.62
N LEU A 459 7.54 9.67 5.36
CA LEU A 459 8.66 9.48 4.43
C LEU A 459 9.50 10.76 4.31
N GLY A 460 10.80 10.60 4.49
CA GLY A 460 11.80 11.65 4.44
C GLY A 460 12.28 11.98 3.03
N PRO A 461 13.39 12.74 2.90
CA PRO A 461 13.88 13.27 1.63
C PRO A 461 14.13 12.24 0.54
N VAL A 462 14.60 11.03 0.89
CA VAL A 462 14.85 9.96 -0.10
C VAL A 462 13.54 9.23 -0.41
N GLY A 463 12.92 8.62 0.58
CA GLY A 463 11.73 7.82 0.38
C GLY A 463 10.54 8.62 -0.12
N GLY A 464 10.30 9.79 0.49
CA GLY A 464 9.21 10.68 0.11
C GLY A 464 9.37 11.28 -1.27
N ARG A 465 10.60 11.66 -1.65
CA ARG A 465 10.86 12.19 -2.99
C ARG A 465 10.66 11.13 -4.08
N ILE A 466 11.15 9.91 -3.88
CA ILE A 466 10.91 8.80 -4.82
C ILE A 466 9.39 8.57 -4.96
N ALA A 467 8.67 8.45 -3.84
CA ALA A 467 7.24 8.19 -3.88
C ALA A 467 6.46 9.33 -4.56
N ALA A 468 6.69 10.58 -4.16
CA ALA A 468 5.99 11.73 -4.72
C ALA A 468 6.26 11.93 -6.21
N GLU A 469 7.52 11.83 -6.64
CA GLU A 469 7.85 12.00 -8.08
C GLU A 469 7.27 10.89 -8.95
N VAL A 470 7.21 9.65 -8.46
CA VAL A 470 6.62 8.56 -9.24
C VAL A 470 5.11 8.77 -9.36
N PHE A 471 4.39 9.03 -8.28
CA PHE A 471 2.95 9.29 -8.36
C PHE A 471 2.61 10.48 -9.28
N LEU A 472 3.30 11.60 -9.11
CA LEU A 472 3.11 12.76 -9.96
C LEU A 472 3.51 12.48 -11.40
N GLY A 473 4.61 11.77 -11.61
CA GLY A 473 5.09 11.42 -12.94
C GLY A 473 4.13 10.49 -13.68
N LEU A 474 3.53 9.51 -13.01
CA LEU A 474 2.49 8.67 -13.60
C LEU A 474 1.26 9.50 -14.00
N LEU A 475 0.83 10.44 -13.14
CA LEU A 475 -0.27 11.35 -13.46
C LEU A 475 0.07 12.31 -14.62
N PHE A 476 1.26 12.92 -14.64
CA PHE A 476 1.68 13.77 -15.75
C PHE A 476 1.96 12.99 -17.04
N GLY A 477 2.22 11.70 -16.94
CA GLY A 477 2.43 10.81 -18.10
C GLY A 477 1.15 10.25 -18.69
N ASP A 478 0.08 10.21 -17.93
CA ASP A 478 -1.24 9.75 -18.40
C ASP A 478 -2.07 10.90 -18.95
N ASN A 479 -2.29 10.89 -20.26
CA ASN A 479 -3.11 11.91 -20.94
C ASN A 479 -4.57 11.98 -20.46
N ASN A 480 -5.04 10.94 -19.77
CA ASN A 480 -6.39 10.85 -19.23
C ASN A 480 -6.47 11.18 -17.73
N SER A 481 -5.36 11.56 -17.11
CA SER A 481 -5.33 11.94 -15.71
C SER A 481 -6.02 13.25 -15.40
N LEU A 482 -6.39 13.44 -14.14
CA LEU A 482 -6.90 14.71 -13.62
C LEU A 482 -5.97 15.89 -13.96
N LEU A 483 -4.64 15.72 -13.72
CA LEU A 483 -3.66 16.79 -13.93
C LEU A 483 -3.52 17.24 -15.39
N ASN A 484 -3.82 16.36 -16.35
CA ASN A 484 -3.73 16.67 -17.78
C ASN A 484 -5.07 17.09 -18.40
N LEU A 485 -6.18 16.48 -17.97
CA LEU A 485 -7.50 16.77 -18.57
C LEU A 485 -8.18 17.97 -17.94
N GLN A 486 -8.18 18.06 -16.62
CA GLN A 486 -8.90 19.09 -15.86
C GLN A 486 -8.16 19.41 -14.54
N PRO A 487 -6.98 20.07 -14.60
CA PRO A 487 -6.19 20.34 -13.42
C PRO A 487 -6.89 21.20 -12.35
N GLU A 488 -7.88 21.99 -12.75
CA GLU A 488 -8.71 22.84 -11.87
C GLU A 488 -9.92 22.09 -11.30
N TRP A 489 -10.15 20.82 -11.68
CA TRP A 489 -11.29 20.06 -11.18
C TRP A 489 -11.16 19.78 -9.69
N THR A 490 -12.23 20.01 -8.96
CA THR A 490 -12.34 19.67 -7.53
C THR A 490 -13.65 18.92 -7.27
N PRO A 491 -13.69 18.01 -6.31
CA PRO A 491 -14.94 17.45 -5.80
C PRO A 491 -15.85 18.55 -5.21
N ASP A 492 -17.15 18.28 -5.13
CA ASP A 492 -18.13 19.21 -4.54
C ASP A 492 -17.86 19.50 -3.06
N VAL A 493 -17.19 18.58 -2.36
CA VAL A 493 -16.77 18.72 -0.96
C VAL A 493 -15.28 19.03 -0.91
N THR A 494 -14.91 20.09 -0.19
CA THR A 494 -13.50 20.51 -0.01
C THR A 494 -13.24 20.85 1.45
N PRO A 495 -12.21 20.30 2.11
CA PRO A 495 -11.27 19.30 1.58
C PRO A 495 -11.94 17.93 1.37
N TYR A 496 -11.56 17.25 0.29
CA TYR A 496 -12.04 15.90 -0.02
C TYR A 496 -10.98 14.86 0.40
N THR A 497 -11.41 13.89 1.17
CA THR A 497 -10.54 12.90 1.80
C THR A 497 -11.07 11.49 1.57
N LEU A 498 -10.31 10.47 1.97
CA LEU A 498 -10.78 9.09 1.98
C LEU A 498 -12.06 8.90 2.81
N LYS A 499 -12.24 9.68 3.88
CA LYS A 499 -13.49 9.71 4.66
C LYS A 499 -14.68 10.09 3.80
N ASP A 500 -14.55 11.11 2.96
CA ASP A 500 -15.64 11.60 2.12
C ASP A 500 -15.97 10.59 1.01
N PHE A 501 -14.93 9.96 0.43
CA PHE A 501 -15.07 8.84 -0.48
C PHE A 501 -15.88 7.69 0.16
N VAL A 502 -15.52 7.28 1.38
CA VAL A 502 -16.23 6.23 2.12
C VAL A 502 -17.66 6.63 2.42
N ASN A 503 -17.90 7.85 2.93
CA ASN A 503 -19.25 8.33 3.22
C ASN A 503 -20.13 8.34 1.98
N TYR A 504 -19.63 8.80 0.84
CA TYR A 504 -20.36 8.76 -0.41
C TYR A 504 -20.71 7.32 -0.82
N ALA A 505 -19.75 6.39 -0.79
CA ALA A 505 -20.00 4.97 -1.09
C ALA A 505 -21.02 4.33 -0.13
N LEU A 506 -21.09 4.78 1.12
CA LEU A 506 -22.05 4.30 2.13
C LEU A 506 -23.46 4.89 1.92
N GLY A 507 -23.60 5.93 1.12
CA GLY A 507 -24.89 6.62 0.93
C GLY A 507 -25.18 7.66 2.02
N LYS A 508 -24.14 8.18 2.64
CA LYS A 508 -24.21 9.26 3.65
C LYS A 508 -23.93 10.61 3.00
#